data_8fd301febb00a6306ccb2438b81a2ff3
#
_entry.id   8fd301febb00a6306ccb2438b81a2ff3
#
_cell.length_a   1.000
_cell.length_b   1.000
_cell.length_c   1.000
_cell.angle_alpha   90.00
_cell.angle_beta   90.00
_cell.angle_gamma   90.00
#
_symmetry.space_group_name_H-M   'P 1'
#
loop_
_entity.id
_entity.type
_entity.pdbx_description
1 polymer ?
#
loop_
_entity_poly.entity_id
_entity_poly.type
_entity_poly.pdbx_seq_one_letter_code
_entity_poly.pdbx_strand_id
1 'polypeptide(L)'
;MRFAVLLAFALAGCASRWGDVHAPKTVVAGEEGGAVTVHHGARLHIPLANDPAGAYEWRRVEPQILMVVAEGPSDAEGQYFTPVRSGEEKLRLEYRPVSGQGTAQRAVSYDVTVPEGGLFSSMWEAITRPFARSPK
;
A
#
# COMPACT_ATOMS: atom_id res chain seq x y z
N MET A 1 12.40 -12.70 -67.19
CA MET A 1 12.77 -13.29 -65.88
C MET A 1 13.27 -12.18 -64.99
N ARG A 2 12.48 -11.77 -64.01
CA ARG A 2 12.85 -10.72 -63.03
C ARG A 2 12.83 -11.38 -61.65
N PHE A 3 14.02 -11.60 -61.08
CA PHE A 3 14.17 -12.04 -59.70
C PHE A 3 14.05 -10.83 -58.79
N ALA A 4 12.98 -10.78 -57.99
CA ALA A 4 12.83 -9.85 -56.88
C ALA A 4 13.47 -10.47 -55.64
N VAL A 5 14.58 -9.92 -55.21
CA VAL A 5 15.25 -10.26 -53.97
C VAL A 5 14.55 -9.48 -52.88
N LEU A 6 13.74 -10.14 -52.04
CA LEU A 6 13.14 -9.61 -50.81
C LEU A 6 14.21 -9.62 -49.72
N LEU A 7 14.72 -8.44 -49.40
CA LEU A 7 15.63 -8.20 -48.28
C LEU A 7 14.76 -8.04 -47.01
N ALA A 8 14.66 -9.11 -46.20
CA ALA A 8 14.00 -9.05 -44.90
C ALA A 8 14.96 -8.38 -43.91
N PHE A 9 14.72 -7.13 -43.57
CA PHE A 9 15.33 -6.48 -42.41
C PHE A 9 14.74 -7.02 -41.11
N ALA A 10 15.48 -7.88 -40.43
CA ALA A 10 15.23 -8.25 -39.06
C ALA A 10 15.60 -7.07 -38.15
N LEU A 11 14.62 -6.26 -37.77
CA LEU A 11 14.77 -5.30 -36.69
C LEU A 11 14.83 -6.09 -35.37
N ALA A 12 16.04 -6.41 -34.94
CA ALA A 12 16.29 -6.83 -33.58
C ALA A 12 15.97 -5.64 -32.64
N GLY A 13 14.73 -5.56 -32.20
CA GLY A 13 14.32 -4.64 -31.15
C GLY A 13 15.09 -4.96 -29.88
N CYS A 14 16.03 -4.11 -29.50
CA CYS A 14 16.56 -4.07 -28.15
C CYS A 14 15.39 -3.69 -27.23
N ALA A 15 14.69 -4.69 -26.71
CA ALA A 15 13.83 -4.52 -25.56
C ALA A 15 14.76 -4.17 -24.39
N SER A 16 14.95 -2.88 -24.18
CA SER A 16 15.54 -2.37 -22.95
C SER A 16 14.70 -2.92 -21.81
N ARG A 17 15.24 -3.91 -21.08
CA ARG A 17 14.73 -4.27 -19.75
C ARG A 17 14.92 -3.05 -18.85
N TRP A 18 13.97 -2.14 -18.92
CA TRP A 18 13.78 -1.19 -17.85
C TRP A 18 13.43 -2.05 -16.64
N GLY A 19 14.30 -1.96 -15.61
CA GLY A 19 14.27 -2.84 -14.48
C GLY A 19 12.86 -2.98 -13.93
N ASP A 20 12.52 -4.17 -13.52
CA ASP A 20 11.29 -4.49 -12.83
C ASP A 20 11.11 -3.48 -11.69
N VAL A 21 10.30 -2.46 -11.95
CA VAL A 21 9.78 -1.63 -10.87
C VAL A 21 8.92 -2.57 -10.05
N HIS A 22 9.50 -3.13 -9.02
CA HIS A 22 8.81 -4.05 -8.14
C HIS A 22 7.56 -3.34 -7.64
N ALA A 23 6.40 -3.85 -8.03
CA ALA A 23 5.15 -3.34 -7.49
C ALA A 23 5.23 -3.34 -5.96
N PRO A 24 4.77 -2.27 -5.29
CA PRO A 24 4.84 -2.19 -3.84
C PRO A 24 4.17 -3.41 -3.23
N LYS A 25 4.83 -4.04 -2.26
CA LYS A 25 4.25 -5.17 -1.53
C LYS A 25 2.92 -4.75 -0.94
N THR A 26 1.87 -5.50 -1.24
CA THR A 26 0.54 -5.23 -0.69
C THR A 26 0.35 -6.05 0.59
N VAL A 27 -0.04 -5.36 1.66
CA VAL A 27 -0.47 -5.95 2.93
C VAL A 27 -1.99 -5.86 2.97
N VAL A 28 -2.67 -6.98 3.10
CA VAL A 28 -4.13 -7.03 3.17
C VAL A 28 -4.55 -6.97 4.63
N ALA A 29 -5.45 -6.04 4.97
CA ALA A 29 -6.04 -5.99 6.30
C ALA A 29 -6.87 -7.27 6.56
N GLY A 30 -6.77 -7.78 7.77
CA GLY A 30 -7.56 -8.91 8.23
C GLY A 30 -9.00 -8.51 8.62
N GLU A 31 -9.49 -9.12 9.69
CA GLU A 31 -10.82 -8.86 10.21
C GLU A 31 -11.02 -7.40 10.63
N GLU A 32 -12.26 -6.93 10.56
CA GLU A 32 -12.65 -5.60 11.01
C GLU A 32 -12.28 -5.38 12.48
N GLY A 33 -11.70 -4.21 12.75
CA GLY A 33 -11.21 -3.87 14.10
C GLY A 33 -9.85 -4.46 14.44
N GLY A 34 -9.22 -5.19 13.53
CA GLY A 34 -7.92 -5.79 13.73
C GLY A 34 -6.76 -4.79 13.66
N ALA A 35 -5.62 -5.24 14.19
CA ALA A 35 -4.36 -4.53 14.04
C ALA A 35 -3.66 -4.95 12.74
N VAL A 36 -3.02 -4.00 12.06
CA VAL A 36 -2.25 -4.25 10.85
C VAL A 36 -0.95 -3.44 10.86
N THR A 37 0.14 -4.11 10.50
CA THR A 37 1.45 -3.47 10.37
C THR A 37 1.82 -3.33 8.91
N VAL A 38 2.14 -2.10 8.49
CA VAL A 38 2.51 -1.78 7.10
C VAL A 38 3.85 -1.05 7.10
N HIS A 39 4.84 -1.60 6.42
CA HIS A 39 6.15 -0.99 6.31
C HIS A 39 6.20 0.08 5.21
N HIS A 40 7.12 1.04 5.36
CA HIS A 40 7.41 2.01 4.29
C HIS A 40 7.75 1.28 2.98
N GLY A 41 7.22 1.78 1.87
CA GLY A 41 7.36 1.14 0.55
C GLY A 41 6.35 0.00 0.28
N ALA A 42 5.56 -0.42 1.27
CA ALA A 42 4.41 -1.30 1.08
C ALA A 42 3.12 -0.49 0.92
N ARG A 43 2.04 -1.16 0.55
CA ARG A 43 0.70 -0.58 0.43
C ARG A 43 -0.27 -1.41 1.25
N LEU A 44 -1.11 -0.76 2.03
CA LEU A 44 -2.20 -1.39 2.75
C LEU A 44 -3.42 -1.49 1.84
N HIS A 45 -3.98 -2.67 1.73
CA HIS A 45 -5.26 -2.94 1.07
C HIS A 45 -6.30 -3.36 2.12
N ILE A 46 -7.39 -2.62 2.17
CA ILE A 46 -8.55 -2.95 2.98
C ILE A 46 -9.66 -3.42 2.04
N PRO A 47 -10.09 -4.70 2.11
CA PRO A 47 -11.03 -5.29 1.16
C PRO A 47 -12.47 -4.84 1.44
N LEU A 48 -12.72 -3.54 1.31
CA LEU A 48 -14.01 -2.87 1.49
C LEU A 48 -14.43 -2.26 0.16
N ALA A 49 -15.15 -3.01 -0.64
CA ALA A 49 -15.63 -2.56 -1.93
C ALA A 49 -16.68 -1.45 -1.80
N ASN A 50 -16.63 -0.48 -2.71
CA ASN A 50 -17.68 0.51 -2.85
C ASN A 50 -18.93 -0.11 -3.51
N ASP A 51 -20.06 0.56 -3.37
CA ASP A 51 -21.30 0.13 -4.04
C ASP A 51 -21.11 0.17 -5.57
N PRO A 52 -21.33 -0.96 -6.27
CA PRO A 52 -21.25 -0.99 -7.74
C PRO A 52 -22.24 -0.04 -8.42
N ALA A 53 -23.37 0.25 -7.80
CA ALA A 53 -24.34 1.23 -8.28
C ALA A 53 -23.92 2.68 -8.06
N GLY A 54 -22.83 2.92 -7.30
CA GLY A 54 -22.28 4.25 -7.04
C GLY A 54 -23.10 5.11 -6.08
N ALA A 55 -24.03 4.50 -5.32
CA ALA A 55 -24.83 5.23 -4.36
C ALA A 55 -24.12 5.43 -3.01
N TYR A 56 -23.21 4.50 -2.67
CA TYR A 56 -22.47 4.51 -1.42
C TYR A 56 -20.99 4.25 -1.67
N GLU A 57 -20.17 4.85 -0.83
CA GLU A 57 -18.71 4.65 -0.86
C GLU A 57 -18.12 4.62 0.55
N TRP A 58 -16.97 3.98 0.68
CA TRP A 58 -16.17 4.04 1.89
C TRP A 58 -15.36 5.33 1.89
N ARG A 59 -15.46 6.08 2.98
CA ARG A 59 -14.68 7.30 3.20
C ARG A 59 -13.96 7.23 4.52
N ARG A 60 -12.74 7.71 4.52
CA ARG A 60 -12.03 7.96 5.76
C ARG A 60 -12.76 9.03 6.56
N VAL A 61 -12.99 8.74 7.84
CA VAL A 61 -13.41 9.77 8.80
C VAL A 61 -12.21 10.68 9.02
N GLU A 62 -12.43 11.98 9.05
CA GLU A 62 -11.42 13.03 9.07
C GLU A 62 -10.16 12.65 9.86
N PRO A 63 -8.98 12.89 9.26
CA PRO A 63 -7.74 12.45 9.87
C PRO A 63 -7.53 13.22 11.18
N GLN A 64 -7.25 12.48 12.22
CA GLN A 64 -6.57 13.06 13.36
C GLN A 64 -5.22 13.64 12.88
N ILE A 65 -4.76 14.67 13.55
CA ILE A 65 -3.61 15.54 13.20
C ILE A 65 -2.32 14.77 12.79
N LEU A 66 -2.26 13.46 12.97
CA LEU A 66 -1.07 12.63 12.80
C LEU A 66 -1.35 11.37 11.95
N MET A 67 -1.78 11.54 10.70
CA MET A 67 -1.90 10.41 9.77
C MET A 67 -0.58 9.68 9.59
N VAL A 68 -0.58 8.35 9.71
CA VAL A 68 0.58 7.53 9.36
C VAL A 68 0.43 6.90 7.98
N VAL A 69 -0.82 6.79 7.48
CA VAL A 69 -1.11 6.36 6.12
C VAL A 69 -1.97 7.38 5.37
N ALA A 70 -1.64 7.64 4.11
CA ALA A 70 -2.42 8.47 3.20
C ALA A 70 -3.35 7.60 2.35
N GLU A 71 -4.54 8.10 2.08
CA GLU A 71 -5.51 7.45 1.20
C GLU A 71 -5.00 7.47 -0.25
N GLY A 72 -5.05 6.30 -0.89
CA GLY A 72 -4.79 6.11 -2.30
C GLY A 72 -6.08 5.91 -3.10
N PRO A 73 -5.97 5.64 -4.40
CA PRO A 73 -7.13 5.33 -5.22
C PRO A 73 -7.79 4.03 -4.73
N SER A 74 -9.13 4.03 -4.67
CA SER A 74 -9.95 2.84 -4.46
C SER A 74 -10.30 2.18 -5.79
N ASP A 75 -10.56 0.88 -5.75
CA ASP A 75 -11.07 0.10 -6.88
C ASP A 75 -12.25 -0.80 -6.46
N ALA A 76 -12.66 -1.70 -7.33
CA ALA A 76 -13.74 -2.63 -7.06
C ALA A 76 -13.41 -3.64 -5.93
N GLU A 77 -12.14 -3.83 -5.62
CA GLU A 77 -11.67 -4.78 -4.62
C GLU A 77 -11.54 -4.16 -3.23
N GLY A 78 -11.38 -2.83 -3.15
CA GLY A 78 -11.31 -2.16 -1.86
C GLY A 78 -10.59 -0.82 -1.84
N GLN A 79 -10.16 -0.45 -0.65
CA GLN A 79 -9.49 0.80 -0.34
C GLN A 79 -8.00 0.58 -0.17
N TYR A 80 -7.18 1.49 -0.68
CA TYR A 80 -5.72 1.42 -0.58
C TYR A 80 -5.16 2.60 0.20
N PHE A 81 -4.15 2.33 1.01
CA PHE A 81 -3.45 3.34 1.80
C PHE A 81 -1.95 3.16 1.68
N THR A 82 -1.23 4.28 1.70
CA THR A 82 0.23 4.29 1.59
C THR A 82 0.85 4.89 2.86
N PRO A 83 1.82 4.22 3.49
CA PRO A 83 2.55 4.76 4.62
C PRO A 83 3.24 6.07 4.25
N VAL A 84 3.01 7.11 5.05
CA VAL A 84 3.62 8.45 4.87
C VAL A 84 4.47 8.85 6.04
N ARG A 85 4.28 8.22 7.20
CA ARG A 85 5.02 8.48 8.42
C ARG A 85 5.01 7.25 9.33
N SER A 86 6.07 7.08 10.11
CA SER A 86 6.10 6.07 11.17
C SER A 86 5.22 6.47 12.34
N GLY A 87 4.65 5.49 13.01
CA GLY A 87 3.78 5.67 14.15
C GLY A 87 2.57 4.75 14.12
N GLU A 88 1.58 5.09 14.90
CA GLU A 88 0.34 4.34 15.04
C GLU A 88 -0.84 5.27 14.84
N GLU A 89 -1.89 4.78 14.17
CA GLU A 89 -3.17 5.47 14.07
C GLU A 89 -4.34 4.49 14.07
N LYS A 90 -5.47 4.97 14.56
CA LYS A 90 -6.76 4.30 14.36
C LYS A 90 -7.40 4.80 13.07
N LEU A 91 -7.26 4.01 12.02
CA LEU A 91 -7.87 4.29 10.73
C LEU A 91 -9.36 3.92 10.80
N ARG A 92 -10.23 4.91 10.72
CA ARG A 92 -11.68 4.73 10.70
C ARG A 92 -12.24 5.04 9.33
N LEU A 93 -13.05 4.11 8.81
CA LEU A 93 -13.74 4.24 7.55
C LEU A 93 -15.25 4.15 7.77
N GLU A 94 -16.01 4.95 7.06
CA GLU A 94 -17.46 4.95 7.11
C GLU A 94 -18.03 4.75 5.70
N TYR A 95 -19.03 3.87 5.61
CA TYR A 95 -19.80 3.63 4.40
C TYR A 95 -20.93 4.64 4.34
N ARG A 96 -20.81 5.62 3.46
CA ARG A 96 -21.70 6.78 3.37
C ARG A 96 -22.28 6.96 1.99
N PRO A 97 -23.46 7.61 1.87
CA PRO A 97 -23.99 8.03 0.58
C PRO A 97 -22.99 8.94 -0.13
N VAL A 98 -22.79 8.74 -1.42
CA VAL A 98 -21.91 9.57 -2.28
C VAL A 98 -22.41 11.02 -2.31
N SER A 99 -23.71 11.28 -2.15
CA SER A 99 -24.29 12.61 -2.05
C SER A 99 -23.77 13.42 -0.86
N GLY A 100 -23.09 12.78 0.10
CA GLY A 100 -22.61 13.42 1.32
C GLY A 100 -23.69 13.73 2.34
N GLN A 101 -24.97 13.53 2.02
CA GLN A 101 -26.10 13.72 2.92
C GLN A 101 -26.56 12.38 3.50
N GLY A 102 -26.76 12.36 4.80
CA GLY A 102 -27.22 11.17 5.52
C GLY A 102 -26.17 10.59 6.48
N THR A 103 -26.62 9.65 7.28
CA THR A 103 -25.77 8.95 8.25
C THR A 103 -25.01 7.80 7.58
N ALA A 104 -23.83 7.50 8.13
CA ALA A 104 -23.11 6.30 7.74
C ALA A 104 -23.94 5.05 8.04
N GLN A 105 -24.03 4.15 7.08
CA GLN A 105 -24.72 2.86 7.26
C GLN A 105 -23.85 1.87 8.01
N ARG A 106 -22.53 2.01 7.90
CA ARG A 106 -21.56 1.11 8.51
C ARG A 106 -20.28 1.88 8.82
N ALA A 107 -19.60 1.49 9.86
CA ALA A 107 -18.28 2.01 10.22
C ALA A 107 -17.37 0.87 10.62
N VAL A 108 -16.11 0.94 10.20
CA VAL A 108 -15.05 0.00 10.57
C VAL A 108 -13.82 0.77 11.05
N SER A 109 -13.01 0.16 11.88
CA SER A 109 -11.76 0.75 12.35
C SER A 109 -10.64 -0.28 12.29
N TYR A 110 -9.42 0.18 12.03
CA TYR A 110 -8.21 -0.65 12.05
C TYR A 110 -7.13 0.07 12.86
N ASP A 111 -6.41 -0.66 13.68
CA ASP A 111 -5.24 -0.14 14.36
C ASP A 111 -4.02 -0.34 13.43
N VAL A 112 -3.60 0.74 12.78
CA VAL A 112 -2.53 0.70 11.79
C VAL A 112 -1.22 1.15 12.43
N THR A 113 -0.20 0.29 12.32
CA THR A 113 1.16 0.58 12.76
C THR A 113 2.08 0.67 11.55
N VAL A 114 2.81 1.77 11.44
CA VAL A 114 3.92 1.94 10.49
C VAL A 114 5.21 2.00 11.31
N PRO A 115 6.01 0.91 11.32
CA PRO A 115 7.23 0.87 12.11
C PRO A 115 8.24 1.93 11.66
N GLU A 116 9.04 2.41 12.59
CA GLU A 116 10.26 3.12 12.24
C GLU A 116 11.17 2.15 11.47
N GLY A 117 11.23 2.31 10.18
CA GLY A 117 11.98 1.45 9.30
C GLY A 117 12.70 2.28 8.27
N GLY A 118 13.96 2.52 8.51
CA GLY A 118 14.92 2.89 7.50
C GLY A 118 16.07 1.92 7.55
N LEU A 119 16.80 1.83 6.47
CA LEU A 119 18.09 1.12 6.36
C LEU A 119 19.05 1.44 7.53
N PHE A 120 18.79 2.54 8.25
CA PHE A 120 19.53 2.98 9.41
C PHE A 120 19.23 2.22 10.71
N SER A 121 18.02 1.68 10.90
CA SER A 121 17.70 0.93 12.12
C SER A 121 18.43 -0.41 12.17
N SER A 122 18.51 -1.11 11.04
CA SER A 122 19.27 -2.37 10.95
C SER A 122 20.77 -2.15 11.08
N MET A 123 21.27 -1.01 10.60
CA MET A 123 22.68 -0.66 10.71
C MET A 123 23.05 -0.26 12.14
N TRP A 124 22.16 0.42 12.87
CA TRP A 124 22.34 0.79 14.26
C TRP A 124 22.32 -0.43 15.20
N GLU A 125 21.41 -1.38 14.97
CA GLU A 125 21.38 -2.64 15.72
C GLU A 125 22.64 -3.50 15.50
N ALA A 126 23.19 -3.50 14.28
CA ALA A 126 24.42 -4.20 13.98
C ALA A 126 25.64 -3.59 14.69
N ILE A 127 25.65 -2.26 14.88
CA ILE A 127 26.74 -1.53 15.54
C ILE A 127 26.64 -1.64 17.07
N THR A 128 25.44 -1.73 17.62
CA THR A 128 25.20 -1.72 19.07
C THR A 128 25.16 -3.11 19.70
N ARG A 129 25.30 -4.20 18.93
CA ARG A 129 25.46 -5.53 19.52
C ARG A 129 26.77 -5.59 20.29
N PRO A 130 26.76 -5.62 21.63
CA PRO A 130 27.99 -5.81 22.39
C PRO A 130 28.58 -7.15 21.99
N PHE A 131 29.87 -7.15 21.71
CA PHE A 131 30.65 -8.40 21.57
C PHE A 131 30.42 -9.25 22.82
N ALA A 132 29.53 -10.23 22.73
CA ALA A 132 29.41 -11.23 23.77
C ALA A 132 30.70 -12.00 23.79
N ARG A 133 31.60 -11.65 24.71
CA ARG A 133 32.76 -12.46 25.05
C ARG A 133 32.23 -13.78 25.57
N SER A 134 32.49 -14.84 24.82
CA SER A 134 32.33 -16.20 25.33
C SER A 134 33.26 -16.37 26.53
N PRO A 135 32.76 -16.73 27.72
CA PRO A 135 33.62 -17.18 28.80
C PRO A 135 34.26 -18.51 28.44
N LYS A 136 35.55 -18.60 28.63
CA LYS A 136 36.28 -19.88 28.58
C LYS A 136 35.93 -20.70 29.81
#